data_359c579a4f7073daabc00d81a9d54b10
#
_entry.id   359c579a4f7073daabc00d81a9d54b10
#
_cell.length_a   1.000
_cell.length_b   1.000
_cell.length_c   1.000
_cell.angle_alpha   90.00
_cell.angle_beta   90.00
_cell.angle_gamma   90.00
#
_symmetry.space_group_name_H-M   'P 1'
#
loop_
_entity.id
_entity.type
_entity.pdbx_description
1 polymer ?
#
loop_
_entity_poly.entity_id
_entity_poly.type
_entity_poly.pdbx_seq_one_letter_code
_entity_poly.pdbx_strand_id
1 'polypeptide(L)'
;MKLKNILIVVKDIEKSKQFYHDLFGLDMLLDNDGNMILTEGLVLQDEKIWRNFLEKDIVPKSNSCELYFEEKNIEAFIEKLEKLYPSIQYVNRLMTHSWGQKVIRFYDLDGNLIEVGTPIGSQPL
;
A
#
# COMPACT_ATOMS: atom_id res chain seq x y z
N MET A 1 3.17 -9.08 -24.20
CA MET A 1 3.71 -8.17 -23.16
C MET A 1 2.68 -8.04 -22.06
N LYS A 2 3.12 -7.95 -20.80
CA LYS A 2 2.22 -7.95 -19.64
C LYS A 2 2.82 -7.09 -18.52
N LEU A 3 2.02 -6.21 -17.92
CA LEU A 3 2.42 -5.55 -16.68
C LEU A 3 2.32 -6.59 -15.57
N LYS A 4 3.45 -7.06 -15.08
CA LYS A 4 3.53 -8.19 -14.16
C LYS A 4 3.46 -7.76 -12.70
N ASN A 5 4.25 -6.77 -12.33
CA ASN A 5 4.40 -6.33 -10.95
C ASN A 5 4.49 -4.81 -10.86
N ILE A 6 4.11 -4.30 -9.69
CA ILE A 6 4.41 -2.93 -9.28
C ILE A 6 5.33 -3.03 -8.08
N LEU A 7 6.42 -2.27 -8.11
CA LEU A 7 7.45 -2.31 -7.08
C LEU A 7 7.41 -1.04 -6.25
N ILE A 8 7.46 -1.21 -4.92
CA ILE A 8 7.65 -0.11 -3.99
C ILE A 8 8.92 -0.34 -3.19
N VAL A 9 9.55 0.75 -2.78
CA VAL A 9 10.82 0.71 -2.06
C VAL A 9 10.56 0.86 -0.57
N VAL A 10 11.20 0.00 0.23
CA VAL A 10 11.00 -0.05 1.67
C VAL A 10 12.34 -0.15 2.39
N LYS A 11 12.40 0.42 3.60
CA LYS A 11 13.62 0.40 4.42
C LYS A 11 13.79 -0.91 5.17
N ASP A 12 12.69 -1.47 5.66
CA ASP A 12 12.68 -2.71 6.43
C ASP A 12 11.67 -3.65 5.81
N ILE A 13 12.18 -4.57 4.99
CA ILE A 13 11.34 -5.44 4.18
C ILE A 13 10.46 -6.37 5.02
N GLU A 14 10.97 -6.83 6.17
CA GLU A 14 10.21 -7.71 7.06
C GLU A 14 9.05 -6.96 7.74
N LYS A 15 9.28 -5.73 8.17
CA LYS A 15 8.22 -4.89 8.74
C LYS A 15 7.17 -4.56 7.69
N SER A 16 7.58 -4.27 6.47
CA SER A 16 6.66 -3.97 5.38
C SER A 16 5.87 -5.20 4.96
N LYS A 17 6.50 -6.37 4.93
CA LYS A 17 5.79 -7.64 4.71
C LYS A 17 4.66 -7.81 5.73
N GLN A 18 4.95 -7.58 7.00
CA GLN A 18 3.96 -7.70 8.07
C GLN A 18 2.85 -6.66 7.93
N PHE A 19 3.21 -5.43 7.59
CA PHE A 19 2.25 -4.34 7.35
C PHE A 19 1.24 -4.72 6.27
N TYR A 20 1.72 -5.16 5.12
CA TYR A 20 0.83 -5.51 4.00
C TYR A 20 0.05 -6.79 4.25
N HIS A 21 0.59 -7.72 5.03
CA HIS A 21 -0.15 -8.90 5.45
C HIS A 21 -1.27 -8.53 6.43
N ASP A 22 -0.94 -7.78 7.49
CA ASP A 22 -1.90 -7.44 8.55
C ASP A 22 -3.07 -6.62 8.04
N LEU A 23 -2.79 -5.63 7.18
CA LEU A 23 -3.82 -4.69 6.73
C LEU A 23 -4.55 -5.15 5.48
N PHE A 24 -3.87 -5.80 4.56
CA PHE A 24 -4.42 -6.07 3.24
C PHE A 24 -4.48 -7.56 2.90
N GLY A 25 -4.01 -8.42 3.79
CA GLY A 25 -4.04 -9.86 3.56
C GLY A 25 -3.11 -10.35 2.46
N LEU A 26 -2.11 -9.55 2.08
CA LEU A 26 -1.15 -9.97 1.07
C LEU A 26 -0.13 -10.94 1.68
N ASP A 27 0.19 -11.98 0.94
CA ASP A 27 1.12 -13.01 1.37
C ASP A 27 2.38 -13.01 0.50
N MET A 28 3.49 -13.44 1.07
CA MET A 28 4.74 -13.57 0.33
C MET A 28 4.67 -14.79 -0.60
N LEU A 29 4.97 -14.59 -1.87
CA LEU A 29 5.07 -15.65 -2.85
C LEU A 29 6.53 -16.09 -3.07
N LEU A 30 7.46 -15.13 -3.08
CA LEU A 30 8.86 -15.40 -3.37
C LEU A 30 9.74 -14.35 -2.70
N ASP A 31 10.77 -14.80 -2.01
CA ASP A 31 11.78 -13.94 -1.40
C ASP A 31 13.11 -14.10 -2.15
N ASN A 32 13.51 -13.07 -2.86
CA ASN A 32 14.74 -13.02 -3.64
C ASN A 32 15.84 -12.22 -2.91
N ASP A 33 15.88 -12.28 -1.59
CA ASP A 33 16.90 -11.60 -0.79
C ASP A 33 16.96 -10.10 -1.09
N GLY A 34 15.99 -9.38 -0.56
CA GLY A 34 15.88 -7.92 -0.76
C GLY A 34 14.91 -7.53 -1.87
N ASN A 35 14.29 -8.50 -2.53
CA ASN A 35 13.21 -8.30 -3.50
C ASN A 35 12.16 -9.35 -3.22
N MET A 36 11.05 -8.94 -2.63
CA MET A 36 10.03 -9.85 -2.15
C MET A 36 8.73 -9.66 -2.94
N ILE A 37 8.29 -10.71 -3.61
CA ILE A 37 7.05 -10.69 -4.37
C ILE A 37 5.91 -11.12 -3.47
N LEU A 38 4.90 -10.26 -3.37
CA LEU A 38 3.68 -10.56 -2.64
C LEU A 38 2.57 -10.93 -3.62
N THR A 39 1.48 -11.46 -3.07
CA THR A 39 0.26 -11.71 -3.86
C THR A 39 -0.22 -10.41 -4.52
N GLU A 40 -0.99 -10.54 -5.58
CA GLU A 40 -1.55 -9.42 -6.36
C GLU A 40 -0.51 -8.55 -7.06
N GLY A 41 0.73 -9.05 -7.19
CA GLY A 41 1.75 -8.38 -7.99
C GLY A 41 2.46 -7.22 -7.32
N LEU A 42 2.31 -7.04 -6.02
CA LEU A 42 3.07 -6.04 -5.29
C LEU A 42 4.44 -6.60 -4.93
N VAL A 43 5.50 -5.84 -5.22
CA VAL A 43 6.88 -6.22 -4.89
C VAL A 43 7.44 -5.23 -3.88
N LEU A 44 8.01 -5.76 -2.80
CA LEU A 44 8.74 -4.98 -1.81
C LEU A 44 10.22 -5.06 -2.15
N GLN A 45 10.85 -3.90 -2.34
CA GLN A 45 12.26 -3.81 -2.72
C GLN A 45 13.06 -3.13 -1.62
N ASP A 46 14.15 -3.78 -1.19
CA ASP A 46 15.06 -3.17 -0.23
C ASP A 46 15.67 -1.87 -0.79
N GLU A 47 15.62 -0.81 0.00
CA GLU A 47 16.05 0.53 -0.38
C GLU A 47 17.52 0.61 -0.74
N LYS A 48 18.39 -0.04 0.05
CA LYS A 48 19.83 0.03 -0.17
C LYS A 48 20.24 -0.63 -1.48
N ILE A 49 19.66 -1.79 -1.77
CA ILE A 49 19.90 -2.51 -3.02
C ILE A 49 19.39 -1.66 -4.20
N TRP A 50 18.21 -1.07 -4.06
CA TRP A 50 17.62 -0.26 -5.12
C TRP A 50 18.45 0.96 -5.46
N ARG A 51 18.94 1.67 -4.43
CA ARG A 51 19.84 2.81 -4.62
C ARG A 51 21.11 2.43 -5.37
N ASN A 52 21.66 1.27 -5.05
CA ASN A 52 22.86 0.78 -5.74
C ASN A 52 22.59 0.48 -7.21
N PHE A 53 21.41 -0.06 -7.53
CA PHE A 53 21.05 -0.35 -8.91
C PHE A 53 20.83 0.91 -9.73
N LEU A 54 20.13 1.87 -9.18
CA LEU A 54 19.73 3.07 -9.91
C LEU A 54 20.74 4.22 -9.82
N GLU A 55 21.55 4.23 -8.76
CA GLU A 55 22.42 5.36 -8.43
C GLU A 55 21.60 6.67 -8.31
N LYS A 56 20.41 6.56 -7.76
CA LYS A 56 19.44 7.65 -7.59
C LYS A 56 18.89 7.66 -6.18
N ASP A 57 18.51 8.85 -5.72
CA ASP A 57 17.81 8.99 -4.45
C ASP A 57 16.38 8.51 -4.56
N ILE A 58 15.85 8.04 -3.43
CA ILE A 58 14.46 7.65 -3.28
C ILE A 58 13.73 8.82 -2.65
N VAL A 59 12.58 9.18 -3.20
CA VAL A 59 11.79 10.30 -2.73
C VAL A 59 10.50 9.78 -2.08
N PRO A 60 10.48 9.61 -0.74
CA PRO A 60 9.25 9.23 -0.05
C PRO A 60 8.23 10.37 -0.15
N LYS A 61 6.95 10.02 -0.11
CA LYS A 61 5.85 10.98 -0.18
C LYS A 61 5.91 11.87 -1.43
N SER A 62 6.40 11.32 -2.54
CA SER A 62 6.41 12.04 -3.82
C SER A 62 4.99 12.23 -4.35
N ASN A 63 4.05 11.36 -3.93
CA ASN A 63 2.63 11.41 -4.28
C ASN A 63 2.37 11.27 -5.80
N SER A 64 3.33 10.66 -6.51
CA SER A 64 3.23 10.49 -7.96
C SER A 64 2.50 9.22 -8.37
N CYS A 65 2.20 8.34 -7.41
CA CYS A 65 1.42 7.14 -7.62
C CYS A 65 0.79 6.72 -6.31
N GLU A 66 -0.16 5.80 -6.39
CA GLU A 66 -0.79 5.24 -5.20
C GLU A 66 -1.07 3.76 -5.37
N LEU A 67 -1.18 3.06 -4.25
CA LEU A 67 -1.77 1.72 -4.21
C LEU A 67 -3.23 1.90 -3.81
N TYR A 68 -4.14 1.39 -4.63
CA TYR A 68 -5.57 1.47 -4.36
C TYR A 68 -6.10 0.12 -3.94
N PHE A 69 -6.74 0.06 -2.78
CA PHE A 69 -7.40 -1.13 -2.26
C PHE A 69 -8.87 -0.85 -2.07
N GLU A 70 -9.70 -1.85 -2.35
CA GLU A 70 -11.14 -1.76 -2.19
C GLU A 70 -11.57 -2.54 -0.96
N GLU A 71 -12.38 -1.93 -0.09
CA GLU A 71 -12.84 -2.54 1.15
C GLU A 71 -14.30 -2.16 1.43
N LYS A 72 -15.17 -3.16 1.48
CA LYS A 72 -16.59 -2.94 1.75
C LYS A 72 -16.84 -2.38 3.15
N ASN A 73 -16.13 -2.90 4.14
CA ASN A 73 -16.28 -2.47 5.54
C ASN A 73 -15.12 -1.57 5.94
N ILE A 74 -15.13 -0.35 5.39
CA ILE A 74 -14.02 0.59 5.58
C ILE A 74 -13.88 1.02 7.03
N GLU A 75 -14.99 1.11 7.79
CA GLU A 75 -14.95 1.48 9.21
C GLU A 75 -14.18 0.42 10.02
N ALA A 76 -14.42 -0.86 9.78
CA ALA A 76 -13.69 -1.94 10.44
C ALA A 76 -12.21 -1.95 10.04
N PHE A 77 -11.92 -1.62 8.78
CA PHE A 77 -10.55 -1.48 8.33
C PHE A 77 -9.82 -0.36 9.09
N ILE A 78 -10.47 0.79 9.25
CA ILE A 78 -9.88 1.93 9.98
C ILE A 78 -9.62 1.56 11.43
N GLU A 79 -10.53 0.85 12.10
CA GLU A 79 -10.31 0.38 13.47
C GLU A 79 -9.06 -0.50 13.56
N LYS A 80 -8.93 -1.45 12.63
CA LYS A 80 -7.75 -2.33 12.57
C LYS A 80 -6.48 -1.53 12.31
N LEU A 81 -6.51 -0.61 11.35
CA LEU A 81 -5.38 0.24 11.01
C LEU A 81 -4.88 1.02 12.23
N GLU A 82 -5.78 1.68 12.93
CA GLU A 82 -5.43 2.53 14.07
C GLU A 82 -5.00 1.71 15.29
N LYS A 83 -5.54 0.51 15.44
CA LYS A 83 -5.15 -0.40 16.52
C LYS A 83 -3.74 -0.95 16.30
N LEU A 84 -3.43 -1.39 15.09
CA LEU A 84 -2.14 -2.04 14.79
C LEU A 84 -1.04 -1.03 14.49
N TYR A 85 -1.40 0.10 13.89
CA TYR A 85 -0.44 1.13 13.46
C TYR A 85 -0.92 2.52 13.90
N PRO A 86 -0.91 2.80 15.22
CA PRO A 86 -1.46 4.07 15.73
C PRO A 86 -0.70 5.31 15.27
N SER A 87 0.53 5.15 14.78
CA SER A 87 1.34 6.26 14.28
C SER A 87 1.18 6.50 12.78
N ILE A 88 0.22 5.82 12.14
CA ILE A 88 0.01 5.97 10.69
C ILE A 88 -0.28 7.43 10.33
N GLN A 89 0.30 7.89 9.22
CA GLN A 89 0.13 9.27 8.78
C GLN A 89 -0.96 9.33 7.71
N TYR A 90 -2.07 9.98 8.04
CA TYR A 90 -3.15 10.20 7.08
C TYR A 90 -2.83 11.35 6.12
N VAL A 91 -3.23 11.19 4.88
CA VAL A 91 -3.36 12.29 3.92
C VAL A 91 -4.76 12.88 4.06
N ASN A 92 -5.78 12.02 4.09
CA ASN A 92 -7.13 12.42 4.49
C ASN A 92 -7.79 11.29 5.28
N ARG A 93 -8.55 11.67 6.31
CA ARG A 93 -9.37 10.73 7.04
C ARG A 93 -10.62 10.41 6.22
N LEU A 94 -11.48 9.55 6.76
CA LEU A 94 -12.65 9.09 6.05
C LEU A 94 -13.47 10.26 5.50
N MET A 95 -13.65 10.25 4.20
CA MET A 95 -14.46 11.23 3.47
C MET A 95 -15.39 10.50 2.51
N THR A 96 -16.49 11.16 2.16
CA THR A 96 -17.45 10.61 1.22
C THR A 96 -17.47 11.49 -0.03
N HIS A 97 -17.22 10.88 -1.18
CA HIS A 97 -17.37 11.56 -2.47
C HIS A 97 -18.84 11.79 -2.81
N SER A 98 -19.08 12.73 -3.73
CA SER A 98 -20.45 13.04 -4.16
C SER A 98 -21.19 11.84 -4.77
N TRP A 99 -20.46 10.85 -5.29
CA TRP A 99 -21.03 9.61 -5.83
C TRP A 99 -21.23 8.53 -4.76
N GLY A 100 -21.04 8.85 -3.47
CA GLY A 100 -21.32 7.94 -2.35
C GLY A 100 -20.17 7.06 -1.90
N GLN A 101 -19.06 7.02 -2.62
CA GLN A 101 -17.89 6.25 -2.24
C GLN A 101 -17.20 6.88 -1.05
N LYS A 102 -16.85 6.06 -0.04
CA LYS A 102 -16.06 6.51 1.11
C LYS A 102 -14.61 6.13 0.86
N VAL A 103 -13.69 7.04 1.16
CA VAL A 103 -12.25 6.82 0.96
C VAL A 103 -11.44 7.36 2.11
N ILE A 104 -10.29 6.72 2.36
CA ILE A 104 -9.21 7.24 3.20
C ILE A 104 -7.91 7.17 2.41
N ARG A 105 -7.00 8.07 2.72
CA ARG A 105 -5.64 8.02 2.16
C ARG A 105 -4.63 8.15 3.28
N PHE A 106 -3.58 7.36 3.21
CA PHE A 106 -2.52 7.37 4.21
C PHE A 106 -1.24 6.87 3.58
N TYR A 107 -0.13 7.03 4.31
CA TYR A 107 1.17 6.52 3.87
C TYR A 107 1.46 5.19 4.54
N ASP A 108 2.15 4.31 3.82
CA ASP A 108 2.71 3.12 4.45
C ASP A 108 3.92 3.51 5.32
N LEU A 109 4.66 2.54 5.82
CA LEU A 109 5.80 2.77 6.72
C LEU A 109 6.93 3.59 6.06
N ASP A 110 6.97 3.66 4.74
CA ASP A 110 8.04 4.29 3.98
C ASP A 110 7.58 5.51 3.16
N GLY A 111 6.35 5.94 3.35
CA GLY A 111 5.83 7.10 2.63
C GLY A 111 5.27 6.77 1.24
N ASN A 112 4.93 5.51 0.98
CA ASN A 112 4.20 5.14 -0.21
C ASN A 112 2.72 5.43 0.00
N LEU A 113 2.08 6.11 -0.95
CA LEU A 113 0.70 6.54 -0.82
C LEU A 113 -0.26 5.36 -1.02
N ILE A 114 -1.19 5.21 -0.10
CA ILE A 114 -2.23 4.20 -0.16
C ILE A 114 -3.59 4.88 -0.10
N GLU A 115 -4.50 4.45 -0.96
CA GLU A 115 -5.92 4.80 -0.87
C GLU A 115 -6.72 3.53 -0.64
N VAL A 116 -7.63 3.58 0.33
CA VAL A 116 -8.62 2.52 0.52
C VAL A 116 -9.99 3.13 0.30
N GLY A 117 -10.77 2.53 -0.57
CA GLY A 117 -12.10 2.99 -0.91
C GLY A 117 -13.14 1.89 -0.85
N THR A 118 -14.37 2.27 -0.57
CA THR A 118 -15.49 1.33 -0.70
C THR A 118 -15.74 1.06 -2.19
N PRO A 119 -16.35 -0.09 -2.54
CA PRO A 119 -16.70 -0.36 -3.93
C PRO A 119 -17.50 0.78 -4.53
N ILE A 120 -17.15 1.14 -5.77
CA ILE A 120 -17.85 2.20 -6.49
C ILE A 120 -19.21 1.66 -6.88
N GLY A 121 -20.22 2.01 -6.08
CA GLY A 121 -21.60 1.75 -6.34
C GLY A 121 -21.95 0.33 -6.76
N SER A 122 -23.20 0.02 -6.84
CA SER A 122 -23.66 -1.18 -7.54
C SER A 122 -23.69 -0.83 -9.02
N GLN A 123 -22.54 -0.91 -9.69
CA GLN A 123 -22.52 -0.75 -11.13
C GLN A 123 -23.09 -2.04 -11.74
N PRO A 124 -24.28 -1.99 -12.29
CA PRO A 124 -24.77 -3.14 -13.04
C PRO A 124 -23.83 -3.32 -14.23
N LEU A 125 -23.28 -4.48 -14.30
CA LEU A 125 -22.41 -4.82 -15.41
C LEU A 125 -23.24 -5.29 -16.61
#